data_e18121021e9d40ed8d43e2a0f8d83f75
#
_entry.id   e18121021e9d40ed8d43e2a0f8d83f75
#
_cell.length_a   1.000
_cell.length_b   1.000
_cell.length_c   1.000
_cell.angle_alpha   90.00
_cell.angle_beta   90.00
_cell.angle_gamma   90.00
#
_symmetry.space_group_name_H-M   'P 1'
#
loop_
_entity.id
_entity.type
_entity.pdbx_description
1 polymer ?
#
loop_
_entity_poly.entity_id
_entity_poly.type
_entity_poly.pdbx_seq_one_letter_code
_entity_poly.pdbx_strand_id
1 'polypeptide(L)'
;MLITLKKEYLCIRNINIYTYSKMSIIRLTKEFTFEAAHMLEGYDGLCREIHGHSYRLFVTIKGEPVTDPNSPKMGMVMDFGLLKRIVNEQIVNRLDHSFMMRNTPMAEDVLERLGYTFEKVVLTDYQPTCENMLSDFAERLLGALPEDIELYSLRLHETATSFAEWYASDNF
;
A
#
# COMPACT_ATOMS: atom_id res chain seq x y z
N MET A 1 10.79 -61.65 -6.43
CA MET A 1 11.28 -60.29 -6.09
C MET A 1 11.05 -59.24 -7.20
N LEU A 2 10.42 -59.58 -8.34
CA LEU A 2 10.12 -58.62 -9.43
C LEU A 2 8.70 -58.05 -9.40
N ILE A 3 7.82 -58.52 -8.54
CA ILE A 3 6.40 -58.12 -8.51
C ILE A 3 6.20 -56.92 -7.60
N THR A 4 7.05 -56.70 -6.61
CA THR A 4 6.95 -55.57 -5.66
C THR A 4 7.38 -54.25 -6.29
N LEU A 5 8.37 -54.30 -7.19
CA LEU A 5 8.84 -53.08 -7.89
C LEU A 5 7.82 -52.51 -8.88
N LYS A 6 6.94 -53.37 -9.45
CA LYS A 6 5.89 -52.91 -10.36
C LYS A 6 4.76 -52.15 -9.65
N LYS A 7 4.51 -52.40 -8.37
CA LYS A 7 3.46 -51.69 -7.59
C LYS A 7 3.91 -50.30 -7.17
N GLU A 8 5.18 -50.13 -6.85
CA GLU A 8 5.70 -48.78 -6.50
C GLU A 8 5.79 -47.88 -7.73
N TYR A 9 6.16 -48.43 -8.90
CA TYR A 9 6.13 -47.67 -10.16
C TYR A 9 4.72 -47.28 -10.62
N LEU A 10 3.69 -48.03 -10.26
CA LEU A 10 2.30 -47.70 -10.59
C LEU A 10 1.73 -46.58 -9.71
N CYS A 11 2.22 -46.41 -8.48
CA CYS A 11 1.82 -45.33 -7.61
C CYS A 11 2.38 -43.96 -8.05
N ILE A 12 3.58 -43.97 -8.69
CA ILE A 12 4.21 -42.77 -9.23
C ILE A 12 3.57 -42.31 -10.56
N ARG A 13 2.87 -43.20 -11.28
CA ARG A 13 2.22 -42.86 -12.56
C ARG A 13 0.93 -42.04 -12.45
N ASN A 14 0.38 -41.84 -11.27
CA ASN A 14 -0.79 -40.99 -11.04
C ASN A 14 -0.44 -39.58 -10.54
N ILE A 15 0.82 -39.14 -10.63
CA ILE A 15 1.18 -37.73 -10.43
C ILE A 15 0.77 -37.00 -11.69
N ASN A 16 -0.34 -36.25 -11.61
CA ASN A 16 -0.70 -35.28 -12.61
C ASN A 16 0.33 -34.14 -12.57
N ILE A 17 1.32 -34.19 -13.44
CA ILE A 17 2.24 -33.07 -13.64
C ILE A 17 1.47 -32.03 -14.44
N TYR A 18 0.93 -31.03 -13.74
CA TYR A 18 0.41 -29.85 -14.41
C TYR A 18 1.60 -29.05 -14.95
N THR A 19 1.80 -29.08 -16.26
CA THR A 19 2.74 -28.16 -16.90
C THR A 19 2.12 -26.77 -16.94
N TYR A 20 2.59 -25.88 -16.11
CA TYR A 20 2.18 -24.49 -16.09
C TYR A 20 2.85 -23.79 -17.29
N SER A 21 2.12 -23.61 -18.39
CA SER A 21 2.67 -23.06 -19.64
C SER A 21 2.37 -21.58 -19.86
N LYS A 22 1.60 -20.95 -18.97
CA LYS A 22 1.22 -19.53 -19.12
C LYS A 22 1.58 -18.75 -17.86
N MET A 23 2.46 -17.79 -18.01
CA MET A 23 2.72 -16.79 -16.98
C MET A 23 1.47 -15.97 -16.75
N SER A 24 0.99 -15.92 -15.54
CA SER A 24 -0.20 -15.16 -15.16
C SER A 24 0.22 -13.89 -14.43
N ILE A 25 -0.34 -12.77 -14.81
CA ILE A 25 -0.25 -11.54 -14.02
C ILE A 25 -1.08 -11.73 -12.75
N ILE A 26 -0.45 -11.62 -11.61
CA ILE A 26 -1.10 -11.75 -10.30
C ILE A 26 -1.12 -10.42 -9.60
N ARG A 27 -2.23 -10.12 -8.93
CA ARG A 27 -2.36 -8.96 -8.04
C ARG A 27 -2.18 -9.40 -6.60
N LEU A 28 -1.35 -8.67 -5.87
CA LEU A 28 -1.16 -8.82 -4.43
C LEU A 28 -1.67 -7.58 -3.73
N THR A 29 -2.54 -7.76 -2.75
CA THR A 29 -3.05 -6.66 -1.92
C THR A 29 -2.62 -6.85 -0.48
N LYS A 30 -2.11 -5.78 0.12
CA LYS A 30 -1.81 -5.73 1.56
C LYS A 30 -2.47 -4.53 2.19
N GLU A 31 -3.05 -4.75 3.36
CA GLU A 31 -3.65 -3.71 4.20
C GLU A 31 -2.62 -3.15 5.18
N PHE A 32 -2.71 -1.83 5.40
CA PHE A 32 -1.95 -1.05 6.38
C PHE A 32 -2.91 -0.17 7.16
N THR A 33 -2.60 0.10 8.40
CA THR A 33 -3.39 1.00 9.24
C THR A 33 -2.49 2.05 9.85
N PHE A 34 -3.02 3.25 10.03
CA PHE A 34 -2.37 4.33 10.78
C PHE A 34 -3.42 5.26 11.36
N GLU A 35 -3.11 5.85 12.51
CA GLU A 35 -3.93 6.85 13.17
C GLU A 35 -3.38 8.23 12.82
N ALA A 36 -4.22 9.14 12.33
CA ALA A 36 -3.77 10.49 12.05
C ALA A 36 -4.90 11.50 12.21
N ALA A 37 -4.53 12.70 12.65
CA ALA A 37 -5.41 13.85 12.67
C ALA A 37 -5.15 14.73 11.45
N HIS A 38 -6.18 15.45 11.01
CA HIS A 38 -6.06 16.47 9.98
C HIS A 38 -7.04 17.62 10.20
N MET A 39 -6.86 18.70 9.44
CA MET A 39 -7.82 19.77 9.29
C MET A 39 -7.84 20.23 7.83
N LEU A 40 -8.99 20.68 7.36
CA LEU A 40 -9.17 21.20 6.01
C LEU A 40 -9.38 22.71 6.06
N GLU A 41 -8.30 23.44 5.80
CA GLU A 41 -8.33 24.91 5.81
C GLU A 41 -9.33 25.49 4.81
N GLY A 42 -10.19 26.40 5.28
CA GLY A 42 -11.17 27.06 4.42
C GLY A 42 -12.36 26.20 4.00
N TYR A 43 -12.47 24.96 4.49
CA TYR A 43 -13.62 24.11 4.23
C TYR A 43 -14.89 24.64 4.91
N ASP A 44 -16.04 24.53 4.26
CA ASP A 44 -17.33 25.06 4.72
C ASP A 44 -18.11 24.09 5.64
N GLY A 45 -17.58 22.90 5.90
CA GLY A 45 -18.14 21.87 6.77
C GLY A 45 -17.33 21.61 8.03
N LEU A 46 -17.72 20.57 8.78
CA LEU A 46 -17.10 20.22 10.07
C LEU A 46 -15.64 19.81 9.96
N CYS A 47 -15.20 19.29 8.81
CA CYS A 47 -13.82 18.85 8.62
C CYS A 47 -12.81 20.02 8.59
N ARG A 48 -13.25 21.29 8.67
CA ARG A 48 -12.35 22.41 8.92
C ARG A 48 -11.74 22.38 10.32
N GLU A 49 -12.41 21.73 11.27
CA GLU A 49 -11.91 21.57 12.64
C GLU A 49 -10.88 20.41 12.68
N ILE A 50 -9.98 20.47 13.66
CA ILE A 50 -9.04 19.38 13.88
C ILE A 50 -9.79 18.12 14.31
N HIS A 51 -9.66 17.06 13.56
CA HIS A 51 -10.22 15.75 13.88
C HIS A 51 -9.32 14.63 13.37
N GLY A 52 -9.61 13.38 13.72
CA GLY A 52 -8.75 12.26 13.36
C GLY A 52 -9.53 11.03 12.93
N HIS A 53 -8.82 10.16 12.23
CA HIS A 53 -9.34 8.91 11.68
C HIS A 53 -8.38 7.76 11.91
N SER A 54 -8.96 6.54 12.01
CA SER A 54 -8.25 5.28 11.90
C SER A 54 -8.20 4.90 10.41
N TYR A 55 -7.18 5.39 9.72
CA TYR A 55 -7.03 5.15 8.29
C TYR A 55 -6.72 3.68 8.00
N ARG A 56 -7.31 3.15 6.92
CA ARG A 56 -6.98 1.82 6.38
C ARG A 56 -6.59 1.95 4.92
N LEU A 57 -5.33 1.72 4.63
CA LEU A 57 -4.75 1.79 3.29
C LEU A 57 -4.58 0.37 2.72
N PHE A 58 -5.19 0.12 1.58
CA PHE A 58 -4.96 -1.10 0.79
C PHE A 58 -4.06 -0.75 -0.39
N VAL A 59 -2.92 -1.41 -0.46
CA VAL A 59 -1.97 -1.28 -1.57
C VAL A 59 -2.03 -2.53 -2.40
N THR A 60 -2.40 -2.40 -3.67
CA THR A 60 -2.42 -3.49 -4.64
C THR A 60 -1.33 -3.28 -5.68
N ILE A 61 -0.43 -4.24 -5.77
CA ILE A 61 0.59 -4.34 -6.82
C ILE A 61 0.27 -5.49 -7.77
N LYS A 62 0.82 -5.46 -8.97
CA LYS A 62 0.73 -6.58 -9.91
C LYS A 62 2.09 -6.89 -10.54
N GLY A 63 2.26 -8.13 -10.95
CA GLY A 63 3.47 -8.62 -11.62
C GLY A 63 3.36 -10.08 -11.96
N GLU A 64 4.42 -10.61 -12.53
CA GLU A 64 4.55 -12.04 -12.83
C GLU A 64 5.26 -12.75 -11.69
N PRO A 65 4.82 -13.96 -11.29
CA PRO A 65 5.57 -14.76 -10.32
C PRO A 65 6.95 -15.13 -10.85
N VAL A 66 7.97 -15.06 -10.00
CA VAL A 66 9.34 -15.49 -10.32
C VAL A 66 9.34 -16.98 -10.73
N THR A 67 9.90 -17.29 -11.89
CA THR A 67 9.95 -18.65 -12.43
C THR A 67 11.31 -19.32 -12.30
N ASP A 68 12.37 -18.60 -11.90
CA ASP A 68 13.70 -19.17 -11.70
C ASP A 68 13.68 -20.18 -10.55
N PRO A 69 13.95 -21.49 -10.82
CA PRO A 69 13.95 -22.55 -9.82
C PRO A 69 15.06 -22.40 -8.77
N ASN A 70 16.08 -21.59 -9.04
CA ASN A 70 17.15 -21.31 -8.08
C ASN A 70 16.86 -20.09 -7.20
N SER A 71 15.80 -19.35 -7.50
CA SER A 71 15.40 -18.19 -6.71
C SER A 71 14.72 -18.62 -5.40
N PRO A 72 15.12 -18.08 -4.24
CA PRO A 72 14.40 -18.31 -2.99
C PRO A 72 12.99 -17.68 -2.98
N LYS A 73 12.67 -16.89 -4.02
CA LYS A 73 11.38 -16.24 -4.23
C LYS A 73 10.55 -16.88 -5.33
N MET A 74 10.93 -18.07 -5.80
CA MET A 74 10.20 -18.81 -6.84
C MET A 74 8.70 -18.89 -6.50
N GLY A 75 7.85 -18.53 -7.46
CA GLY A 75 6.39 -18.49 -7.32
C GLY A 75 5.83 -17.24 -6.66
N MET A 76 6.66 -16.30 -6.24
CA MET A 76 6.22 -15.03 -5.67
C MET A 76 6.28 -13.91 -6.73
N VAL A 77 5.26 -13.02 -6.73
CA VAL A 77 5.35 -11.74 -7.42
C VAL A 77 6.29 -10.81 -6.65
N MET A 78 6.05 -10.70 -5.35
CA MET A 78 6.86 -9.95 -4.40
C MET A 78 6.71 -10.55 -3.00
N ASP A 79 7.75 -10.45 -2.19
CA ASP A 79 7.67 -10.77 -0.77
C ASP A 79 6.84 -9.72 -0.02
N PHE A 80 5.83 -10.16 0.73
CA PHE A 80 4.98 -9.25 1.53
C PHE A 80 5.75 -8.47 2.59
N GLY A 81 6.88 -8.98 3.07
CA GLY A 81 7.77 -8.26 3.98
C GLY A 81 8.47 -7.08 3.30
N LEU A 82 8.87 -7.24 2.02
CA LEU A 82 9.42 -6.16 1.22
C LEU A 82 8.37 -5.08 0.94
N LEU A 83 7.16 -5.48 0.51
CA LEU A 83 6.05 -4.54 0.31
C LEU A 83 5.73 -3.78 1.59
N LYS A 84 5.67 -4.50 2.74
CA LYS A 84 5.45 -3.88 4.05
C LYS A 84 6.50 -2.83 4.37
N ARG A 85 7.78 -3.13 4.15
CA ARG A 85 8.86 -2.19 4.41
C ARG A 85 8.73 -0.94 3.55
N ILE A 86 8.54 -1.08 2.24
CA ILE A 86 8.39 0.04 1.31
C ILE A 86 7.23 0.94 1.75
N VAL A 87 6.03 0.39 1.97
CA VAL A 87 4.86 1.19 2.33
C VAL A 87 5.03 1.86 3.70
N ASN A 88 5.61 1.16 4.67
CA ASN A 88 5.89 1.76 5.97
C ASN A 88 6.86 2.93 5.85
N GLU A 89 7.96 2.79 5.11
CA GLU A 89 8.96 3.83 4.92
C GLU A 89 8.41 5.05 4.17
N GLN A 90 7.60 4.81 3.13
CA GLN A 90 7.09 5.88 2.28
C GLN A 90 5.88 6.60 2.87
N ILE A 91 5.04 5.90 3.65
CA ILE A 91 3.73 6.40 4.07
C ILE A 91 3.54 6.28 5.58
N VAL A 92 3.43 5.05 6.11
CA VAL A 92 2.91 4.80 7.46
C VAL A 92 3.77 5.45 8.53
N ASN A 93 5.10 5.26 8.50
CA ASN A 93 6.00 5.82 9.51
C ASN A 93 5.96 7.35 9.56
N ARG A 94 5.60 7.99 8.45
CA ARG A 94 5.51 9.44 8.35
C ARG A 94 4.19 9.96 8.93
N LEU A 95 3.08 9.25 8.70
CA LEU A 95 1.74 9.73 8.99
C LEU A 95 1.15 9.19 10.29
N ASP A 96 1.57 7.99 10.72
CA ASP A 96 1.03 7.39 11.93
C ASP A 96 1.28 8.29 13.15
N HIS A 97 0.22 8.59 13.90
CA HIS A 97 0.20 9.52 15.03
C HIS A 97 0.65 10.95 14.67
N SER A 98 0.36 11.41 13.43
CA SER A 98 0.65 12.78 13.01
C SER A 98 -0.61 13.67 13.00
N PHE A 99 -0.36 14.98 13.02
CA PHE A 99 -1.33 15.98 12.64
C PHE A 99 -0.95 16.56 11.28
N MET A 100 -1.84 16.38 10.29
CA MET A 100 -1.64 16.82 8.92
C MET A 100 -2.39 18.13 8.66
N MET A 101 -1.71 19.07 8.02
CA MET A 101 -2.31 20.31 7.56
C MET A 101 -1.61 20.82 6.30
N ARG A 102 -2.32 21.63 5.53
CA ARG A 102 -1.75 22.29 4.36
C ARG A 102 -0.71 23.33 4.80
N ASN A 103 0.42 23.42 4.12
CA ASN A 103 1.46 24.41 4.34
C ASN A 103 0.99 25.80 3.87
N THR A 104 0.53 26.63 4.80
CA THR A 104 -0.03 27.95 4.57
C THR A 104 0.40 28.89 5.70
N PRO A 105 0.26 30.21 5.55
CA PRO A 105 0.51 31.15 6.65
C PRO A 105 -0.32 30.85 7.91
N MET A 106 -1.52 30.26 7.77
CA MET A 106 -2.30 29.81 8.92
C MET A 106 -1.64 28.63 9.62
N ALA A 107 -1.03 27.71 8.88
CA ALA A 107 -0.28 26.61 9.47
C ALA A 107 0.93 27.09 10.27
N GLU A 108 1.62 28.12 9.79
CA GLU A 108 2.73 28.76 10.51
C GLU A 108 2.26 29.37 11.83
N ASP A 109 1.11 30.12 11.82
CA ASP A 109 0.52 30.68 13.05
C ASP A 109 0.08 29.58 14.05
N VAL A 110 -0.52 28.50 13.55
CA VAL A 110 -0.89 27.34 14.38
C VAL A 110 0.34 26.69 15.01
N LEU A 111 1.40 26.47 14.21
CA LEU A 111 2.65 25.89 14.72
C LEU A 111 3.35 26.80 15.73
N GLU A 112 3.36 28.11 15.53
CA GLU A 112 3.94 29.07 16.47
C GLU A 112 3.21 29.01 17.82
N ARG A 113 1.89 28.90 17.81
CA ARG A 113 1.06 28.83 19.04
C ARG A 113 1.08 27.46 19.70
N LEU A 114 1.14 26.38 18.94
CA LEU A 114 1.02 25.00 19.41
C LEU A 114 2.34 24.23 19.33
N GLY A 115 3.35 24.78 18.69
CA GLY A 115 4.57 24.10 18.23
C GLY A 115 5.41 23.41 19.28
N TYR A 116 5.19 23.67 20.57
CA TYR A 116 5.83 22.92 21.66
C TYR A 116 4.95 21.80 22.21
N THR A 117 3.73 21.66 21.69
CA THR A 117 2.74 20.69 22.20
C THR A 117 2.67 19.45 21.32
N PHE A 118 3.01 19.56 20.03
CA PHE A 118 2.95 18.46 19.07
C PHE A 118 4.33 18.16 18.50
N GLU A 119 4.79 16.93 18.67
CA GLU A 119 6.09 16.48 18.13
C GLU A 119 6.02 16.09 16.65
N LYS A 120 4.83 15.71 16.16
CA LYS A 120 4.66 15.15 14.80
C LYS A 120 3.59 15.88 14.02
N VAL A 121 3.97 17.03 13.44
CA VAL A 121 3.15 17.74 12.47
C VAL A 121 3.68 17.50 11.07
N VAL A 122 2.79 17.18 10.14
CA VAL A 122 3.11 16.97 8.72
C VAL A 122 2.46 18.07 7.91
N LEU A 123 3.29 18.96 7.38
CA LEU A 123 2.84 19.97 6.42
C LEU A 123 2.84 19.37 5.02
N THR A 124 1.73 19.54 4.30
CA THR A 124 1.54 19.10 2.92
C THR A 124 1.39 20.32 2.01
N ASP A 125 1.81 20.22 0.77
CA ASP A 125 1.57 21.26 -0.26
C ASP A 125 0.16 21.19 -0.86
N TYR A 126 -0.62 20.22 -0.40
CA TYR A 126 -2.02 20.00 -0.77
C TYR A 126 -2.92 19.99 0.46
N GLN A 127 -4.22 20.17 0.26
CA GLN A 127 -5.24 19.96 1.29
C GLN A 127 -5.27 18.45 1.65
N PRO A 128 -5.08 18.05 2.92
CA PRO A 128 -4.97 16.63 3.29
C PRO A 128 -6.32 15.92 3.30
N THR A 129 -7.00 15.91 2.15
CA THR A 129 -8.16 15.08 1.89
C THR A 129 -7.75 13.67 1.51
N CYS A 130 -8.66 12.71 1.65
CA CYS A 130 -8.44 11.31 1.29
C CYS A 130 -7.95 11.15 -0.16
N GLU A 131 -8.50 11.94 -1.08
CA GLU A 131 -8.17 11.93 -2.52
C GLU A 131 -6.75 12.44 -2.80
N ASN A 132 -6.38 13.58 -2.20
CA ASN A 132 -5.05 14.15 -2.38
C ASN A 132 -3.97 13.29 -1.72
N MET A 133 -4.27 12.72 -0.54
CA MET A 133 -3.38 11.75 0.11
C MET A 133 -3.12 10.53 -0.78
N LEU A 134 -4.15 9.99 -1.46
CA LEU A 134 -3.97 8.88 -2.39
C LEU A 134 -3.07 9.24 -3.56
N SER A 135 -3.20 10.45 -4.11
CA SER A 135 -2.33 10.92 -5.20
C SER A 135 -0.87 11.00 -4.76
N ASP A 136 -0.60 11.57 -3.59
CA ASP A 136 0.74 11.63 -2.99
C ASP A 136 1.29 10.22 -2.69
N PHE A 137 0.45 9.33 -2.15
CA PHE A 137 0.87 7.94 -1.87
C PHE A 137 1.22 7.18 -3.15
N ALA A 138 0.45 7.38 -4.22
CA ALA A 138 0.74 6.76 -5.51
C ALA A 138 2.09 7.25 -6.05
N GLU A 139 2.36 8.54 -6.06
CA GLU A 139 3.63 9.10 -6.52
C GLU A 139 4.82 8.53 -5.74
N ARG A 140 4.73 8.48 -4.40
CA ARG A 140 5.78 7.91 -3.55
C ARG A 140 6.04 6.44 -3.83
N LEU A 141 4.98 5.64 -3.98
CA LEU A 141 5.11 4.21 -4.23
C LEU A 141 5.61 3.90 -5.63
N LEU A 142 5.20 4.67 -6.64
CA LEU A 142 5.72 4.57 -8.01
C LEU A 142 7.24 4.80 -8.07
N GLY A 143 7.76 5.71 -7.25
CA GLY A 143 9.20 5.95 -7.14
C GLY A 143 9.98 4.93 -6.30
N ALA A 144 9.31 4.08 -5.51
CA ALA A 144 9.93 3.19 -4.54
C ALA A 144 9.77 1.69 -4.85
N LEU A 145 8.83 1.32 -5.70
CA LEU A 145 8.62 -0.07 -6.11
C LEU A 145 9.72 -0.51 -7.09
N PRO A 146 10.12 -1.80 -7.08
CA PRO A 146 11.00 -2.36 -8.10
C PRO A 146 10.44 -2.23 -9.51
N GLU A 147 11.30 -2.12 -10.53
CA GLU A 147 10.93 -1.90 -11.93
C GLU A 147 10.03 -2.99 -12.54
N ASP A 148 10.13 -4.23 -12.03
CA ASP A 148 9.34 -5.37 -12.45
C ASP A 148 7.98 -5.49 -11.75
N ILE A 149 7.67 -4.56 -10.85
CA ILE A 149 6.44 -4.52 -10.05
C ILE A 149 5.64 -3.26 -10.37
N GLU A 150 4.41 -3.44 -10.80
CA GLU A 150 3.52 -2.32 -11.08
C GLU A 150 2.60 -2.02 -9.90
N LEU A 151 2.49 -0.74 -9.52
CA LEU A 151 1.41 -0.27 -8.65
C LEU A 151 0.09 -0.37 -9.43
N TYR A 152 -0.84 -1.19 -8.95
CA TYR A 152 -2.12 -1.38 -9.63
C TYR A 152 -3.22 -0.45 -9.11
N SER A 153 -3.40 -0.42 -7.79
CA SER A 153 -4.40 0.46 -7.15
C SER A 153 -4.07 0.73 -5.70
N LEU A 154 -4.60 1.83 -5.21
CA LEU A 154 -4.65 2.20 -3.81
C LEU A 154 -6.11 2.40 -3.41
N ARG A 155 -6.47 2.03 -2.17
CA ARG A 155 -7.74 2.40 -1.55
C ARG A 155 -7.45 2.88 -0.15
N LEU A 156 -7.93 4.07 0.19
CA LEU A 156 -7.80 4.66 1.52
C LEU A 156 -9.18 4.86 2.14
N HIS A 157 -9.44 4.14 3.21
CA HIS A 157 -10.61 4.37 4.04
C HIS A 157 -10.27 5.43 5.09
N GLU A 158 -11.07 6.47 5.13
CA GLU A 158 -11.06 7.50 6.16
C GLU A 158 -12.02 7.13 7.30
N THR A 159 -13.16 6.52 6.94
CA THR A 159 -14.13 5.97 7.89
C THR A 159 -14.48 4.53 7.50
N ALA A 160 -15.30 3.86 8.32
CA ALA A 160 -15.77 2.51 8.01
C ALA A 160 -16.62 2.43 6.72
N THR A 161 -17.23 3.55 6.31
CA THR A 161 -18.19 3.61 5.19
C THR A 161 -17.73 4.50 4.04
N SER A 162 -16.64 5.27 4.20
CA SER A 162 -16.16 6.22 3.20
C SER A 162 -14.71 5.95 2.86
N PHE A 163 -14.43 5.87 1.58
CA PHE A 163 -13.08 5.66 1.06
C PHE A 163 -12.92 6.33 -0.32
N ALA A 164 -11.69 6.61 -0.68
CA ALA A 164 -11.30 6.98 -2.02
C ALA A 164 -10.44 5.87 -2.64
N GLU A 165 -10.39 5.81 -3.97
CA GLU A 165 -9.58 4.85 -4.74
C GLU A 165 -8.79 5.56 -5.82
N TRP A 166 -7.58 5.08 -6.03
CA TRP A 166 -6.72 5.45 -7.14
C TRP A 166 -6.36 4.19 -7.93
N TYR A 167 -6.47 4.26 -9.25
CA TYR A 167 -6.09 3.19 -10.17
C TYR A 167 -5.06 3.68 -11.17
N ALA A 168 -4.02 2.88 -11.44
CA ALA A 168 -3.02 3.22 -12.45
C ALA A 168 -3.66 3.41 -13.85
N SER A 169 -4.65 2.59 -14.21
CA SER A 169 -5.37 2.69 -15.50
C SER A 169 -6.11 4.00 -15.73
N ASP A 170 -6.38 4.76 -14.68
CA ASP A 170 -7.12 6.02 -14.77
C ASP A 170 -6.16 7.23 -14.85
N ASN A 171 -4.85 6.97 -14.61
CA ASN A 171 -3.83 8.01 -14.48
C ASN A 171 -2.68 7.91 -15.49
N PHE A 172 -2.61 6.78 -16.26
CA PHE A 172 -1.55 6.55 -17.29
C PHE A 172 -2.10 5.98 -18.58
#